data_befb2c46e5e01cd27acfbe5ad93695d8
#
_entry.id   befb2c46e5e01cd27acfbe5ad93695d8
#
_cell.length_a   1.000
_cell.length_b   1.000
_cell.length_c   1.000
_cell.angle_alpha   90.00
_cell.angle_beta   90.00
_cell.angle_gamma   90.00
#
_symmetry.space_group_name_H-M   'P 1'
#
loop_
_entity.id
_entity.type
_entity.pdbx_description
1 polymer ?
#
loop_
_entity_poly.entity_id
_entity_poly.type
_entity_poly.pdbx_seq_one_letter_code
_entity_poly.pdbx_strand_id
1 'polypeptide(L)'
;MISVVIPAYNEEEAIGTVVDELIEILKEWSYEIIVVDDGSTDNTAKVVQEKRVKIIQHPHNIGYGAAIKTGIKNAANDLIMIIDGDGSYPVKAIPELLKVADHYDMIVGSRTGGEVKIQLYRRPAKRFLSMLANYLSETKIPDLNSGMRIFRRKEVEKFFNILPNKFSFTTTITLTYHTTGLLVKYVPINYYKRVGQSKIRPVKDGLNFIMLIVRTITYFNPLKVFLPISIVLFLIGLAVLLYQGIFLRNIADLPVMLIIAAFQIGFLGLLADLIVRKR
;
A
#
# COMPACT_ATOMS: atom_id res chain seq x y z
N MET A 1 7.85 -24.08 -1.64
CA MET A 1 6.70 -24.07 -0.71
C MET A 1 6.18 -22.65 -0.54
N ILE A 2 4.85 -22.45 -0.67
CA ILE A 2 4.21 -21.12 -0.61
C ILE A 2 2.95 -21.16 0.26
N SER A 3 2.71 -20.10 1.03
CA SER A 3 1.46 -19.90 1.77
C SER A 3 0.65 -18.80 1.09
N VAL A 4 -0.56 -19.13 0.63
CA VAL A 4 -1.47 -18.16 0.00
C VAL A 4 -2.45 -17.67 1.06
N VAL A 5 -2.43 -16.36 1.33
CA VAL A 5 -3.30 -15.70 2.30
C VAL A 5 -4.40 -14.93 1.56
N ILE A 6 -5.63 -15.24 1.85
CA ILE A 6 -6.83 -14.64 1.25
C ILE A 6 -7.62 -13.91 2.34
N PRO A 7 -7.55 -12.58 2.44
CA PRO A 7 -8.45 -11.83 3.30
C PRO A 7 -9.84 -11.81 2.67
N ALA A 8 -10.87 -12.15 3.45
CA ALA A 8 -12.26 -12.19 3.00
C ALA A 8 -13.17 -11.44 3.99
N TYR A 9 -14.12 -10.67 3.46
CA TYR A 9 -15.19 -10.04 4.25
C TYR A 9 -16.42 -9.82 3.38
N ASN A 10 -17.46 -10.63 3.59
CA ASN A 10 -18.67 -10.67 2.78
C ASN A 10 -18.36 -10.89 1.29
N GLU A 11 -17.76 -12.04 0.99
CA GLU A 11 -17.35 -12.45 -0.35
C GLU A 11 -17.93 -13.85 -0.71
N GLU A 12 -19.13 -14.21 -0.16
CA GLU A 12 -19.77 -15.53 -0.35
C GLU A 12 -19.94 -15.91 -1.83
N GLU A 13 -20.16 -14.93 -2.72
CA GLU A 13 -20.40 -15.17 -4.14
C GLU A 13 -19.12 -15.55 -4.92
N ALA A 14 -17.94 -15.13 -4.45
CA ALA A 14 -16.69 -15.26 -5.21
C ALA A 14 -15.66 -16.20 -4.57
N ILE A 15 -15.60 -16.22 -3.23
CA ILE A 15 -14.50 -16.88 -2.49
C ILE A 15 -14.35 -18.37 -2.83
N GLY A 16 -15.49 -19.08 -3.01
CA GLY A 16 -15.47 -20.49 -3.37
C GLY A 16 -14.75 -20.76 -4.69
N THR A 17 -15.07 -19.98 -5.72
CA THR A 17 -14.44 -20.08 -7.05
C THR A 17 -12.95 -19.72 -6.98
N VAL A 18 -12.59 -18.66 -6.26
CA VAL A 18 -11.17 -18.25 -6.10
C VAL A 18 -10.36 -19.37 -5.43
N VAL A 19 -10.89 -20.00 -4.40
CA VAL A 19 -10.20 -21.11 -3.72
C VAL A 19 -10.05 -22.33 -4.64
N ASP A 20 -11.09 -22.69 -5.40
CA ASP A 20 -11.03 -23.84 -6.33
C ASP A 20 -10.00 -23.58 -7.45
N GLU A 21 -9.98 -22.38 -8.02
CA GLU A 21 -8.97 -22.01 -9.03
C GLU A 21 -7.54 -22.04 -8.46
N LEU A 22 -7.35 -21.61 -7.19
CA LEU A 22 -6.05 -21.67 -6.53
C LEU A 22 -5.60 -23.09 -6.29
N ILE A 23 -6.47 -23.98 -5.85
CA ILE A 23 -6.17 -25.41 -5.67
C ILE A 23 -5.72 -26.02 -7.00
N GLU A 24 -6.42 -25.74 -8.10
CA GLU A 24 -6.09 -26.27 -9.42
C GLU A 24 -4.77 -25.72 -9.95
N ILE A 25 -4.52 -24.42 -9.84
CA ILE A 25 -3.31 -23.82 -10.40
C ILE A 25 -2.05 -24.18 -9.60
N LEU A 26 -2.20 -24.40 -8.29
CA LEU A 26 -1.08 -24.69 -7.40
C LEU A 26 -0.79 -26.19 -7.19
N LYS A 27 -1.55 -27.09 -7.81
CA LYS A 27 -1.43 -28.54 -7.59
C LYS A 27 -0.02 -29.11 -7.83
N GLU A 28 0.79 -28.45 -8.68
CA GLU A 28 2.17 -28.86 -8.97
C GLU A 28 3.20 -28.28 -7.98
N TRP A 29 2.77 -27.41 -7.07
CA TRP A 29 3.62 -26.80 -6.04
C TRP A 29 3.28 -27.36 -4.66
N SER A 30 4.23 -27.28 -3.74
CA SER A 30 3.93 -27.46 -2.32
C SER A 30 3.34 -26.17 -1.76
N TYR A 31 2.08 -26.18 -1.37
CA TYR A 31 1.33 -24.98 -0.96
C TYR A 31 0.44 -25.23 0.25
N GLU A 32 0.06 -24.14 0.90
CA GLU A 32 -1.11 -24.06 1.78
C GLU A 32 -1.96 -22.84 1.40
N ILE A 33 -3.26 -22.92 1.62
CA ILE A 33 -4.19 -21.80 1.44
C ILE A 33 -4.79 -21.47 2.80
N ILE A 34 -4.71 -20.19 3.19
CA ILE A 34 -5.24 -19.67 4.44
C ILE A 34 -6.23 -18.56 4.10
N VAL A 35 -7.51 -18.84 4.29
CA VAL A 35 -8.54 -17.81 4.19
C VAL A 35 -8.74 -17.20 5.57
N VAL A 36 -8.64 -15.88 5.66
CA VAL A 36 -8.93 -15.14 6.89
C VAL A 36 -10.23 -14.40 6.70
N ASP A 37 -11.28 -14.93 7.30
CA ASP A 37 -12.61 -14.30 7.34
C ASP A 37 -12.62 -13.20 8.40
N ASP A 38 -12.70 -11.96 7.96
CA ASP A 38 -12.62 -10.77 8.82
C ASP A 38 -14.01 -10.43 9.43
N GLY A 39 -14.67 -11.43 10.00
CA GLY A 39 -15.95 -11.27 10.67
C GLY A 39 -17.10 -11.03 9.70
N SER A 40 -17.21 -11.83 8.63
CA SER A 40 -18.31 -11.78 7.67
C SER A 40 -19.67 -12.01 8.31
N THR A 41 -20.67 -11.37 7.74
CA THR A 41 -22.08 -11.48 8.15
C THR A 41 -22.94 -12.30 7.17
N ASP A 42 -22.34 -12.71 6.05
CA ASP A 42 -22.91 -13.58 5.03
C ASP A 42 -22.40 -15.03 5.19
N ASN A 43 -22.56 -15.87 4.16
CA ASN A 43 -22.11 -17.26 4.18
C ASN A 43 -20.64 -17.45 3.81
N THR A 44 -19.80 -16.41 3.75
CA THR A 44 -18.38 -16.50 3.37
C THR A 44 -17.66 -17.63 4.13
N ALA A 45 -17.75 -17.64 5.46
CA ALA A 45 -17.09 -18.65 6.28
C ALA A 45 -17.58 -20.07 5.97
N LYS A 46 -18.88 -20.25 5.77
CA LYS A 46 -19.49 -21.55 5.47
C LYS A 46 -19.00 -22.07 4.12
N VAL A 47 -18.98 -21.22 3.08
CA VAL A 47 -18.46 -21.58 1.74
C VAL A 47 -17.01 -22.05 1.82
N VAL A 48 -16.17 -21.39 2.62
CA VAL A 48 -14.75 -21.77 2.77
C VAL A 48 -14.60 -23.07 3.59
N GLN A 49 -15.43 -23.31 4.61
CA GLN A 49 -15.40 -24.54 5.41
C GLN A 49 -15.67 -25.80 4.58
N GLU A 50 -16.41 -25.68 3.49
CA GLU A 50 -16.67 -26.78 2.55
C GLU A 50 -15.43 -27.11 1.68
N LYS A 51 -14.41 -26.25 1.67
CA LYS A 51 -13.16 -26.42 0.94
C LYS A 51 -12.09 -27.03 1.85
N ARG A 52 -11.12 -27.75 1.26
CA ARG A 52 -9.98 -28.34 1.99
C ARG A 52 -8.86 -27.32 2.21
N VAL A 53 -9.17 -26.19 2.86
CA VAL A 53 -8.23 -25.10 3.13
C VAL A 53 -8.33 -24.64 4.59
N LYS A 54 -7.29 -24.00 5.09
CA LYS A 54 -7.29 -23.46 6.45
C LYS A 54 -8.14 -22.18 6.48
N ILE A 55 -9.10 -22.13 7.40
CA ILE A 55 -9.88 -20.93 7.68
C ILE A 55 -9.56 -20.39 9.07
N ILE A 56 -9.41 -19.07 9.18
CA ILE A 56 -9.27 -18.35 10.44
C ILE A 56 -10.35 -17.28 10.46
N GLN A 57 -11.13 -17.21 11.52
CA GLN A 57 -12.23 -16.26 11.64
C GLN A 57 -11.92 -15.22 12.72
N HIS A 58 -12.11 -13.94 12.39
CA HIS A 58 -12.13 -12.85 13.35
C HIS A 58 -13.53 -12.72 13.97
N PRO A 59 -13.65 -12.35 15.25
CA PRO A 59 -14.95 -12.21 15.91
C PRO A 59 -15.79 -11.04 15.34
N HIS A 60 -15.17 -10.08 14.69
CA HIS A 60 -15.78 -8.94 14.01
C HIS A 60 -14.78 -8.35 12.98
N ASN A 61 -15.25 -7.45 12.13
CA ASN A 61 -14.39 -6.80 11.14
C ASN A 61 -13.33 -5.91 11.81
N ILE A 62 -12.08 -6.36 11.76
CA ILE A 62 -10.89 -5.64 12.26
C ILE A 62 -10.25 -4.83 11.14
N GLY A 63 -10.33 -5.32 9.91
CA GLY A 63 -9.88 -4.67 8.69
C GLY A 63 -8.97 -5.53 7.82
N TYR A 64 -8.92 -5.20 6.55
CA TYR A 64 -8.18 -5.90 5.50
C TYR A 64 -6.72 -6.21 5.87
N GLY A 65 -5.98 -5.20 6.36
CA GLY A 65 -4.60 -5.40 6.76
C GLY A 65 -4.44 -6.28 8.01
N ALA A 66 -5.44 -6.28 8.92
CA ALA A 66 -5.45 -7.18 10.07
C ALA A 66 -5.62 -8.63 9.62
N ALA A 67 -6.54 -8.89 8.68
CA ALA A 67 -6.75 -10.21 8.10
C ALA A 67 -5.47 -10.74 7.43
N ILE A 68 -4.79 -9.89 6.63
CA ILE A 68 -3.49 -10.24 6.02
C ILE A 68 -2.45 -10.58 7.09
N LYS A 69 -2.27 -9.74 8.12
CA LYS A 69 -1.31 -10.00 9.20
C LYS A 69 -1.62 -11.29 9.95
N THR A 70 -2.89 -11.57 10.20
CA THR A 70 -3.32 -12.83 10.81
C THR A 70 -2.95 -14.02 9.94
N GLY A 71 -3.20 -13.95 8.63
CA GLY A 71 -2.81 -14.99 7.69
C GLY A 71 -1.29 -15.21 7.65
N ILE A 72 -0.50 -14.14 7.55
CA ILE A 72 0.97 -14.20 7.53
C ILE A 72 1.52 -14.85 8.81
N LYS A 73 1.01 -14.46 9.99
CA LYS A 73 1.43 -15.04 11.27
C LYS A 73 1.14 -16.53 11.39
N ASN A 74 0.07 -17.00 10.74
CA ASN A 74 -0.38 -18.39 10.78
C ASN A 74 0.13 -19.22 9.58
N ALA A 75 0.94 -18.62 8.71
CA ALA A 75 1.54 -19.28 7.56
C ALA A 75 2.69 -20.19 7.99
N ALA A 76 2.78 -21.37 7.39
CA ALA A 76 3.87 -22.33 7.65
C ALA A 76 5.12 -22.03 6.82
N ASN A 77 4.94 -21.42 5.62
CA ASN A 77 6.03 -21.17 4.68
C ASN A 77 6.57 -19.73 4.78
N ASP A 78 7.83 -19.53 4.36
CA ASP A 78 8.45 -18.20 4.30
C ASP A 78 7.99 -17.40 3.07
N LEU A 79 7.71 -18.07 1.95
CA LEU A 79 7.16 -17.40 0.77
C LEU A 79 5.66 -17.22 0.95
N ILE A 80 5.22 -15.98 1.05
CA ILE A 80 3.82 -15.60 1.23
C ILE A 80 3.29 -14.98 -0.05
N MET A 81 2.12 -15.42 -0.46
CA MET A 81 1.32 -14.75 -1.46
C MET A 81 0.06 -14.18 -0.82
N ILE A 82 -0.30 -12.97 -1.14
CA ILE A 82 -1.64 -12.42 -0.85
C ILE A 82 -2.42 -12.27 -2.15
N ILE A 83 -3.71 -12.53 -2.10
CA ILE A 83 -4.66 -12.34 -3.20
C ILE A 83 -6.05 -12.03 -2.62
N ASP A 84 -6.77 -11.09 -3.24
CA ASP A 84 -8.13 -10.74 -2.79
C ASP A 84 -9.13 -11.85 -3.14
N GLY A 85 -10.10 -12.10 -2.26
CA GLY A 85 -11.12 -13.16 -2.41
C GLY A 85 -12.30 -12.79 -3.29
N ASP A 86 -12.30 -11.62 -3.96
CA ASP A 86 -13.42 -11.06 -4.73
C ASP A 86 -13.44 -11.43 -6.23
N GLY A 87 -12.54 -12.33 -6.66
CA GLY A 87 -12.44 -12.80 -8.05
C GLY A 87 -11.89 -11.77 -9.04
N SER A 88 -11.40 -10.62 -8.58
CA SER A 88 -10.90 -9.58 -9.48
C SER A 88 -9.49 -9.83 -10.02
N TYR A 89 -8.71 -10.71 -9.39
CA TYR A 89 -7.36 -11.06 -9.80
C TYR A 89 -7.30 -12.37 -10.58
N PRO A 90 -6.53 -12.42 -11.68
CA PRO A 90 -6.37 -13.63 -12.49
C PRO A 90 -5.46 -14.66 -11.77
N VAL A 91 -6.06 -15.69 -11.19
CA VAL A 91 -5.31 -16.79 -10.54
C VAL A 91 -4.30 -17.42 -11.50
N LYS A 92 -4.64 -17.48 -12.80
CA LYS A 92 -3.77 -18.01 -13.88
C LYS A 92 -2.43 -17.26 -14.05
N ALA A 93 -2.29 -16.05 -13.50
CA ALA A 93 -1.03 -15.31 -13.55
C ALA A 93 -0.03 -15.73 -12.45
N ILE A 94 -0.44 -16.53 -11.47
CA ILE A 94 0.43 -16.96 -10.34
C ILE A 94 1.73 -17.61 -10.78
N PRO A 95 1.74 -18.57 -11.73
CA PRO A 95 2.98 -19.20 -12.16
C PRO A 95 4.01 -18.19 -12.72
N GLU A 96 3.56 -17.13 -13.37
CA GLU A 96 4.44 -16.07 -13.90
C GLU A 96 5.10 -15.26 -12.78
N LEU A 97 4.33 -14.95 -11.72
CA LEU A 97 4.87 -14.27 -10.55
C LEU A 97 5.87 -15.17 -9.79
N LEU A 98 5.57 -16.47 -9.67
CA LEU A 98 6.43 -17.42 -8.97
C LEU A 98 7.79 -17.62 -9.67
N LYS A 99 7.85 -17.58 -11.00
CA LYS A 99 9.11 -17.73 -11.76
C LYS A 99 10.19 -16.73 -11.37
N VAL A 100 9.81 -15.55 -10.91
CA VAL A 100 10.75 -14.46 -10.55
C VAL A 100 10.89 -14.28 -9.02
N ALA A 101 10.22 -15.12 -8.22
CA ALA A 101 10.13 -14.93 -6.77
C ALA A 101 11.47 -15.05 -6.03
N ASP A 102 12.44 -15.78 -6.59
CA ASP A 102 13.74 -15.97 -5.96
C ASP A 102 14.70 -14.78 -6.15
N HIS A 103 14.40 -13.88 -7.08
CA HIS A 103 15.27 -12.76 -7.45
C HIS A 103 14.84 -11.40 -6.84
N TYR A 104 13.68 -11.34 -6.19
CA TYR A 104 13.12 -10.09 -5.67
C TYR A 104 12.55 -10.30 -4.27
N ASP A 105 12.57 -9.23 -3.47
CA ASP A 105 12.01 -9.23 -2.12
C ASP A 105 10.48 -9.16 -2.14
N MET A 106 9.91 -8.51 -3.16
CA MET A 106 8.46 -8.50 -3.41
C MET A 106 8.15 -8.52 -4.91
N ILE A 107 7.17 -9.33 -5.29
CA ILE A 107 6.57 -9.34 -6.62
C ILE A 107 5.15 -8.83 -6.52
N VAL A 108 4.79 -7.92 -7.41
CA VAL A 108 3.46 -7.30 -7.47
C VAL A 108 2.81 -7.61 -8.81
N GLY A 109 1.67 -8.28 -8.80
CA GLY A 109 0.80 -8.38 -9.95
C GLY A 109 0.19 -7.01 -10.25
N SER A 110 0.81 -6.27 -11.18
CA SER A 110 0.45 -4.90 -11.50
C SER A 110 -0.76 -4.85 -12.44
N ARG A 111 -1.81 -4.13 -12.07
CA ARG A 111 -3.05 -3.96 -12.86
C ARG A 111 -2.82 -2.99 -14.03
N THR A 112 -1.84 -3.32 -14.87
CA THR A 112 -1.44 -2.55 -16.06
C THR A 112 -1.54 -3.36 -17.36
N GLY A 113 -2.12 -4.56 -17.31
CA GLY A 113 -2.46 -5.38 -18.48
C GLY A 113 -3.52 -4.74 -19.38
N GLY A 114 -3.84 -5.39 -20.51
CA GLY A 114 -4.71 -4.81 -21.55
C GLY A 114 -6.16 -4.55 -21.14
N GLU A 115 -6.70 -5.26 -20.14
CA GLU A 115 -8.08 -5.14 -19.68
C GLU A 115 -8.18 -4.53 -18.29
N VAL A 116 -8.01 -3.20 -18.18
CA VAL A 116 -8.18 -2.48 -16.90
C VAL A 116 -9.23 -1.39 -17.05
N LYS A 117 -10.44 -1.62 -16.52
CA LYS A 117 -11.56 -0.65 -16.55
C LYS A 117 -11.50 0.28 -15.33
N ILE A 118 -10.86 1.46 -15.49
CA ILE A 118 -10.86 2.51 -14.46
C ILE A 118 -11.85 3.61 -14.86
N GLN A 119 -12.73 3.99 -13.92
CA GLN A 119 -13.68 5.08 -14.10
C GLN A 119 -12.95 6.42 -14.36
N LEU A 120 -13.29 7.13 -15.42
CA LEU A 120 -12.60 8.34 -15.92
C LEU A 120 -12.41 9.43 -14.86
N TYR A 121 -13.41 9.68 -14.01
CA TYR A 121 -13.36 10.73 -12.98
C TYR A 121 -12.36 10.44 -11.84
N ARG A 122 -11.90 9.19 -11.67
CA ARG A 122 -10.89 8.81 -10.68
C ARG A 122 -9.45 8.96 -11.18
N ARG A 123 -9.25 9.17 -12.48
CA ARG A 123 -7.91 9.26 -13.10
C ARG A 123 -7.04 10.42 -12.58
N PRO A 124 -7.55 11.66 -12.40
CA PRO A 124 -6.73 12.77 -11.92
C PRO A 124 -6.20 12.53 -10.48
N ALA A 125 -7.08 12.09 -9.58
CA ALA A 125 -6.69 11.79 -8.20
C ALA A 125 -5.67 10.64 -8.13
N LYS A 126 -5.90 9.56 -8.90
CA LYS A 126 -4.95 8.44 -8.98
C LYS A 126 -3.60 8.89 -9.53
N ARG A 127 -3.60 9.73 -10.58
CA ARG A 127 -2.35 10.27 -11.17
C ARG A 127 -1.56 11.12 -10.18
N PHE A 128 -2.26 12.01 -9.44
CA PHE A 128 -1.64 12.82 -8.41
C PHE A 128 -1.03 11.96 -7.29
N LEU A 129 -1.78 10.98 -6.77
CA LEU A 129 -1.29 10.06 -5.74
C LEU A 129 -0.07 9.25 -6.21
N SER A 130 -0.10 8.75 -7.45
CA SER A 130 1.03 8.03 -8.04
C SER A 130 2.25 8.94 -8.22
N MET A 131 2.04 10.19 -8.65
CA MET A 131 3.13 11.17 -8.80
C MET A 131 3.76 11.50 -7.44
N LEU A 132 2.95 11.72 -6.42
CA LEU A 132 3.41 11.97 -5.05
C LEU A 132 4.19 10.77 -4.50
N ALA A 133 3.67 9.56 -4.66
CA ALA A 133 4.34 8.33 -4.25
C ALA A 133 5.67 8.13 -4.97
N ASN A 134 5.72 8.35 -6.29
CA ASN A 134 6.93 8.23 -7.10
C ASN A 134 7.99 9.27 -6.69
N TYR A 135 7.59 10.52 -6.49
CA TYR A 135 8.49 11.58 -6.03
C TYR A 135 9.11 11.24 -4.67
N LEU A 136 8.26 10.85 -3.72
CA LEU A 136 8.69 10.59 -2.35
C LEU A 136 9.49 9.28 -2.21
N SER A 137 9.21 8.25 -3.02
CA SER A 137 9.96 6.98 -3.01
C SER A 137 11.15 6.94 -3.96
N GLU A 138 11.33 7.97 -4.82
CA GLU A 138 12.36 8.04 -5.88
C GLU A 138 12.30 6.90 -6.89
N THR A 139 11.16 6.22 -6.97
CA THR A 139 10.97 5.07 -7.85
C THR A 139 9.67 5.19 -8.63
N LYS A 140 9.66 4.63 -9.85
CA LYS A 140 8.43 4.56 -10.65
C LYS A 140 7.62 3.36 -10.20
N ILE A 141 6.50 3.62 -9.50
CA ILE A 141 5.57 2.62 -9.00
C ILE A 141 4.38 2.50 -9.97
N PRO A 142 4.28 1.42 -10.76
CA PRO A 142 3.19 1.25 -11.74
C PRO A 142 1.84 1.02 -11.08
N ASP A 143 1.81 0.27 -9.97
CA ASP A 143 0.60 -0.04 -9.20
C ASP A 143 0.87 -0.06 -7.70
N LEU A 144 0.40 0.97 -7.01
CA LEU A 144 0.61 1.17 -5.59
C LEU A 144 -0.27 0.24 -4.72
N ASN A 145 -1.45 -0.14 -5.21
CA ASN A 145 -2.51 -0.75 -4.40
C ASN A 145 -2.97 -2.13 -4.89
N SER A 146 -2.13 -2.85 -5.65
CA SER A 146 -2.49 -4.21 -6.04
C SER A 146 -2.63 -5.12 -4.82
N GLY A 147 -3.68 -5.95 -4.78
CA GLY A 147 -3.91 -6.98 -3.76
C GLY A 147 -3.22 -8.32 -4.07
N MET A 148 -2.62 -8.48 -5.27
CA MET A 148 -1.93 -9.69 -5.66
C MET A 148 -0.41 -9.50 -5.55
N ARG A 149 0.21 -10.15 -4.56
CA ARG A 149 1.63 -9.96 -4.23
C ARG A 149 2.27 -11.23 -3.69
N ILE A 150 3.57 -11.36 -3.93
CA ILE A 150 4.42 -12.39 -3.30
C ILE A 150 5.55 -11.67 -2.57
N PHE A 151 5.89 -12.10 -1.35
CA PHE A 151 6.99 -11.57 -0.55
C PHE A 151 7.46 -12.59 0.49
N ARG A 152 8.62 -12.36 1.10
CA ARG A 152 9.14 -13.18 2.19
C ARG A 152 8.50 -12.79 3.52
N ARG A 153 8.01 -13.78 4.30
CA ARG A 153 7.41 -13.58 5.61
C ARG A 153 8.34 -12.80 6.54
N LYS A 154 9.59 -13.24 6.64
CA LYS A 154 10.60 -12.60 7.49
C LYS A 154 10.81 -11.12 7.16
N GLU A 155 10.71 -10.73 5.91
CA GLU A 155 10.87 -9.32 5.52
C GLU A 155 9.65 -8.49 5.90
N VAL A 156 8.44 -8.95 5.62
CA VAL A 156 7.22 -8.17 5.91
C VAL A 156 6.96 -8.04 7.40
N GLU A 157 7.31 -9.06 8.21
CA GLU A 157 7.13 -9.04 9.67
C GLU A 157 7.93 -7.92 10.34
N LYS A 158 9.09 -7.54 9.81
CA LYS A 158 9.87 -6.39 10.31
C LYS A 158 9.09 -5.08 10.31
N PHE A 159 8.08 -4.97 9.46
CA PHE A 159 7.29 -3.76 9.25
C PHE A 159 5.88 -3.83 9.84
N PHE A 160 5.52 -4.88 10.57
CA PHE A 160 4.17 -5.06 11.11
C PHE A 160 3.70 -3.92 12.02
N ASN A 161 4.62 -3.26 12.71
CA ASN A 161 4.35 -2.10 13.56
C ASN A 161 3.88 -0.86 12.80
N ILE A 162 4.30 -0.71 11.54
CA ILE A 162 3.94 0.43 10.70
C ILE A 162 2.86 0.10 9.67
N LEU A 163 2.69 -1.18 9.32
CA LEU A 163 1.65 -1.63 8.41
C LEU A 163 0.27 -1.48 9.07
N PRO A 164 -0.68 -0.75 8.44
CA PRO A 164 -1.99 -0.53 9.02
C PRO A 164 -2.86 -1.79 9.01
N ASN A 165 -3.83 -1.85 9.93
CA ASN A 165 -4.79 -2.95 9.98
C ASN A 165 -5.94 -2.80 8.96
N LYS A 166 -6.08 -1.63 8.34
CA LYS A 166 -7.15 -1.32 7.37
C LYS A 166 -6.66 -1.40 5.93
N PHE A 167 -7.46 -0.87 5.01
CA PHE A 167 -7.31 -0.98 3.55
C PHE A 167 -5.96 -0.48 2.99
N SER A 168 -5.26 0.39 3.69
CA SER A 168 -3.98 0.96 3.23
C SER A 168 -2.75 0.05 3.38
N PHE A 169 -2.92 -1.22 3.79
CA PHE A 169 -1.82 -2.17 3.94
C PHE A 169 -0.97 -2.28 2.68
N THR A 170 -1.60 -2.46 1.50
CA THR A 170 -0.91 -2.62 0.21
C THR A 170 -0.12 -1.39 -0.21
N THR A 171 -0.64 -0.19 0.06
CA THR A 171 0.06 1.08 -0.19
C THR A 171 1.28 1.20 0.71
N THR A 172 1.11 0.95 2.02
CA THR A 172 2.19 1.11 2.99
C THR A 172 3.32 0.13 2.72
N ILE A 173 3.03 -1.15 2.48
CA ILE A 173 4.07 -2.14 2.19
C ILE A 173 4.83 -1.80 0.90
N THR A 174 4.15 -1.29 -0.15
CA THR A 174 4.82 -0.87 -1.39
C THR A 174 5.81 0.26 -1.11
N LEU A 175 5.37 1.32 -0.44
CA LEU A 175 6.22 2.46 -0.10
C LEU A 175 7.37 2.04 0.82
N THR A 176 7.09 1.19 1.80
CA THR A 176 8.11 0.66 2.72
C THR A 176 9.23 -0.07 1.97
N TYR A 177 8.88 -1.01 1.08
CA TYR A 177 9.89 -1.76 0.33
C TYR A 177 10.75 -0.85 -0.55
N HIS A 178 10.14 0.10 -1.24
CA HIS A 178 10.90 1.05 -2.07
C HIS A 178 11.78 2.00 -1.25
N THR A 179 11.29 2.49 -0.10
CA THR A 179 12.06 3.42 0.73
C THR A 179 13.18 2.74 1.52
N THR A 180 13.07 1.44 1.76
CA THR A 180 14.12 0.64 2.44
C THR A 180 15.11 0.00 1.46
N GLY A 181 14.98 0.26 0.15
CA GLY A 181 15.89 -0.27 -0.87
C GLY A 181 15.69 -1.75 -1.20
N LEU A 182 14.57 -2.36 -0.77
CA LEU A 182 14.21 -3.73 -1.13
C LEU A 182 13.80 -3.82 -2.61
N LEU A 183 14.14 -4.92 -3.25
CA LEU A 183 13.90 -5.13 -4.68
C LEU A 183 12.45 -5.51 -4.95
N VAL A 184 11.74 -4.69 -5.73
CA VAL A 184 10.34 -4.92 -6.10
C VAL A 184 10.20 -5.12 -7.61
N LYS A 185 9.58 -6.23 -8.01
CA LYS A 185 9.23 -6.53 -9.41
C LYS A 185 7.74 -6.35 -9.65
N TYR A 186 7.39 -5.66 -10.72
CA TYR A 186 6.03 -5.52 -11.20
C TYR A 186 5.82 -6.40 -12.42
N VAL A 187 4.87 -7.32 -12.34
CA VAL A 187 4.44 -8.20 -13.44
C VAL A 187 3.07 -7.71 -13.90
N PRO A 188 2.92 -7.26 -15.17
CA PRO A 188 1.63 -6.82 -15.68
C PRO A 188 0.60 -7.95 -15.67
N ILE A 189 -0.56 -7.70 -15.07
CA ILE A 189 -1.69 -8.63 -15.05
C ILE A 189 -2.97 -7.94 -15.51
N ASN A 190 -3.93 -8.71 -15.99
CA ASN A 190 -5.29 -8.24 -16.21
C ASN A 190 -6.00 -8.00 -14.86
N TYR A 191 -7.06 -7.22 -14.86
CA TYR A 191 -7.84 -6.97 -13.67
C TYR A 191 -9.33 -6.93 -14.04
N TYR A 192 -10.08 -7.86 -13.48
CA TYR A 192 -11.48 -8.07 -13.80
C TYR A 192 -12.40 -7.23 -12.90
N LYS A 193 -13.66 -7.12 -13.31
CA LYS A 193 -14.68 -6.53 -12.45
C LYS A 193 -14.92 -7.47 -11.27
N ARG A 194 -14.76 -6.93 -10.06
CA ARG A 194 -15.05 -7.69 -8.84
C ARG A 194 -16.51 -8.14 -8.80
N VAL A 195 -16.76 -9.27 -8.22
CA VAL A 195 -18.10 -9.71 -7.84
C VAL A 195 -18.48 -8.96 -6.56
N GLY A 196 -19.67 -8.37 -6.51
CA GLY A 196 -20.13 -7.56 -5.37
C GLY A 196 -19.85 -6.05 -5.47
N GLN A 197 -20.09 -5.31 -4.37
CA GLN A 197 -20.05 -3.85 -4.32
C GLN A 197 -18.72 -3.30 -3.77
N SER A 198 -18.22 -2.21 -4.36
CA SER A 198 -17.04 -1.50 -3.86
C SER A 198 -17.37 -0.68 -2.61
N LYS A 199 -16.64 -0.90 -1.53
CA LYS A 199 -16.77 -0.18 -0.24
C LYS A 199 -15.97 1.13 -0.18
N ILE A 200 -15.33 1.55 -1.28
CA ILE A 200 -14.47 2.74 -1.35
C ILE A 200 -15.28 4.03 -1.43
N ARG A 201 -15.02 4.98 -0.52
CA ARG A 201 -15.58 6.35 -0.49
C ARG A 201 -14.58 7.31 -1.13
N PRO A 202 -14.80 7.84 -2.36
CA PRO A 202 -13.74 8.47 -3.16
C PRO A 202 -13.05 9.67 -2.51
N VAL A 203 -13.79 10.59 -1.88
CA VAL A 203 -13.22 11.82 -1.30
C VAL A 203 -12.51 11.53 0.02
N LYS A 204 -13.19 10.84 0.95
CA LYS A 204 -12.64 10.54 2.27
C LYS A 204 -11.40 9.64 2.17
N ASP A 205 -11.45 8.65 1.29
CA ASP A 205 -10.33 7.73 1.10
C ASP A 205 -9.17 8.40 0.36
N GLY A 206 -9.43 9.37 -0.53
CA GLY A 206 -8.41 10.16 -1.21
C GLY A 206 -7.53 10.96 -0.24
N LEU A 207 -8.13 11.68 0.72
CA LEU A 207 -7.40 12.40 1.76
C LEU A 207 -6.63 11.46 2.68
N ASN A 208 -7.24 10.34 3.06
CA ASN A 208 -6.58 9.30 3.85
C ASN A 208 -5.36 8.71 3.13
N PHE A 209 -5.41 8.56 1.80
CA PHE A 209 -4.28 8.10 1.01
C PHE A 209 -3.13 9.11 0.99
N ILE A 210 -3.42 10.41 0.81
CA ILE A 210 -2.37 11.46 0.88
C ILE A 210 -1.69 11.43 2.24
N MET A 211 -2.48 11.46 3.32
CA MET A 211 -1.96 11.41 4.69
C MET A 211 -1.12 10.15 4.92
N LEU A 212 -1.57 9.00 4.41
CA LEU A 212 -0.83 7.75 4.51
C LEU A 212 0.53 7.81 3.80
N ILE A 213 0.57 8.31 2.56
CA ILE A 213 1.81 8.43 1.79
C ILE A 213 2.78 9.35 2.54
N VAL A 214 2.32 10.53 2.94
CA VAL A 214 3.14 11.48 3.70
C VAL A 214 3.65 10.85 5.00
N ARG A 215 2.78 10.20 5.79
CA ARG A 215 3.15 9.55 7.05
C ARG A 215 4.19 8.43 6.83
N THR A 216 3.99 7.59 5.82
CA THR A 216 4.90 6.46 5.54
C THR A 216 6.27 6.99 5.13
N ILE A 217 6.33 8.00 4.26
CA ILE A 217 7.59 8.59 3.83
C ILE A 217 8.28 9.34 4.97
N THR A 218 7.53 10.11 5.77
CA THR A 218 8.08 10.79 6.96
C THR A 218 8.69 9.80 7.96
N TYR A 219 8.15 8.57 8.02
CA TYR A 219 8.71 7.52 8.86
C TYR A 219 10.10 7.03 8.39
N PHE A 220 10.38 7.06 7.08
CA PHE A 220 11.65 6.57 6.52
C PHE A 220 12.59 7.70 6.07
N ASN A 221 12.06 8.80 5.56
CA ASN A 221 12.83 9.93 5.04
C ASN A 221 12.09 11.26 5.26
N PRO A 222 12.10 11.78 6.50
CA PRO A 222 11.35 13.00 6.84
C PRO A 222 11.84 14.23 6.09
N LEU A 223 13.14 14.34 5.74
CA LEU A 223 13.66 15.48 5.01
C LEU A 223 12.97 15.69 3.66
N LYS A 224 12.55 14.63 2.96
CA LYS A 224 11.82 14.74 1.69
C LYS A 224 10.47 15.45 1.82
N VAL A 225 9.89 15.48 3.03
CA VAL A 225 8.63 16.17 3.30
C VAL A 225 8.88 17.57 3.84
N PHE A 226 9.73 17.70 4.86
CA PHE A 226 9.93 18.97 5.56
C PHE A 226 10.77 19.97 4.78
N LEU A 227 11.85 19.53 4.11
CA LEU A 227 12.78 20.42 3.44
C LEU A 227 12.15 21.20 2.27
N PRO A 228 11.37 20.61 1.36
CA PRO A 228 10.69 21.37 0.31
C PRO A 228 9.73 22.42 0.87
N ILE A 229 8.98 22.09 1.92
CA ILE A 229 8.07 23.04 2.58
C ILE A 229 8.84 24.22 3.17
N SER A 230 9.93 23.93 3.87
CA SER A 230 10.83 24.94 4.44
C SER A 230 11.39 25.86 3.35
N ILE A 231 11.91 25.31 2.25
CA ILE A 231 12.46 26.10 1.14
C ILE A 231 11.38 26.99 0.49
N VAL A 232 10.19 26.46 0.23
CA VAL A 232 9.09 27.24 -0.36
C VAL A 232 8.68 28.39 0.54
N LEU A 233 8.50 28.16 1.84
CA LEU A 233 8.17 29.20 2.81
C LEU A 233 9.27 30.27 2.89
N PHE A 234 10.55 29.85 2.90
CA PHE A 234 11.69 30.76 2.89
C PHE A 234 11.69 31.65 1.65
N LEU A 235 11.50 31.08 0.46
CA LEU A 235 11.48 31.83 -0.79
C LEU A 235 10.31 32.81 -0.87
N ILE A 236 9.11 32.41 -0.37
CA ILE A 236 7.96 33.31 -0.29
C ILE A 236 8.27 34.45 0.68
N GLY A 237 8.74 34.14 1.89
CA GLY A 237 9.12 35.15 2.88
C GLY A 237 10.16 36.12 2.36
N LEU A 238 11.20 35.61 1.69
CA LEU A 238 12.25 36.42 1.08
C LEU A 238 11.70 37.32 -0.06
N ALA A 239 10.86 36.78 -0.93
CA ALA A 239 10.27 37.57 -2.02
C ALA A 239 9.37 38.71 -1.48
N VAL A 240 8.55 38.44 -0.46
CA VAL A 240 7.73 39.45 0.19
C VAL A 240 8.61 40.49 0.91
N LEU A 241 9.66 40.08 1.60
CA LEU A 241 10.61 40.97 2.26
C LEU A 241 11.28 41.93 1.27
N LEU A 242 11.78 41.41 0.16
CA LEU A 242 12.42 42.22 -0.89
C LEU A 242 11.42 43.19 -1.55
N TYR A 243 10.21 42.72 -1.84
CA TYR A 243 9.13 43.57 -2.40
C TYR A 243 8.79 44.72 -1.44
N GLN A 244 8.58 44.45 -0.16
CA GLN A 244 8.26 45.47 0.84
C GLN A 244 9.43 46.46 1.06
N GLY A 245 10.65 45.97 1.14
CA GLY A 245 11.84 46.79 1.33
C GLY A 245 12.10 47.71 0.15
N ILE A 246 11.99 47.23 -1.09
CA ILE A 246 12.30 47.99 -2.30
C ILE A 246 11.16 48.94 -2.68
N PHE A 247 9.92 48.44 -2.72
CA PHE A 247 8.80 49.19 -3.27
C PHE A 247 7.97 49.94 -2.23
N LEU A 248 7.75 49.35 -1.04
CA LEU A 248 6.91 49.91 -0.01
C LEU A 248 7.72 50.71 1.05
N ARG A 249 9.07 50.52 1.09
CA ARG A 249 9.98 51.08 2.08
C ARG A 249 9.48 50.93 3.55
N ASN A 250 8.69 49.91 3.77
CA ASN A 250 8.14 49.55 5.07
C ASN A 250 8.08 48.00 5.15
N ILE A 251 8.79 47.40 6.09
CA ILE A 251 8.84 45.97 6.31
C ILE A 251 7.85 45.61 7.37
N ALA A 252 6.79 44.88 7.00
CA ALA A 252 5.82 44.32 7.94
C ALA A 252 6.34 43.02 8.58
N ASP A 253 5.68 42.56 9.64
CA ASP A 253 6.08 41.35 10.38
C ASP A 253 5.94 40.06 9.58
N LEU A 254 5.01 40.01 8.62
CA LEU A 254 4.69 38.83 7.84
C LEU A 254 5.89 38.12 7.18
N PRO A 255 6.76 38.79 6.41
CA PRO A 255 7.92 38.13 5.78
C PRO A 255 8.91 37.59 6.81
N VAL A 256 9.11 38.29 7.93
CA VAL A 256 9.99 37.83 9.01
C VAL A 256 9.42 36.57 9.66
N MET A 257 8.11 36.53 9.94
CA MET A 257 7.43 35.35 10.48
C MET A 257 7.52 34.15 9.52
N LEU A 258 7.36 34.37 8.20
CA LEU A 258 7.50 33.29 7.21
C LEU A 258 8.92 32.71 7.16
N ILE A 259 9.93 33.55 7.23
CA ILE A 259 11.35 33.11 7.24
C ILE A 259 11.64 32.32 8.54
N ILE A 260 11.20 32.82 9.70
CA ILE A 260 11.38 32.10 10.98
C ILE A 260 10.67 30.75 10.93
N ALA A 261 9.42 30.69 10.45
CA ALA A 261 8.68 29.46 10.31
C ALA A 261 9.37 28.47 9.35
N ALA A 262 9.98 28.98 8.27
CA ALA A 262 10.74 28.16 7.34
C ALA A 262 11.93 27.48 8.05
N PHE A 263 12.73 28.22 8.81
CA PHE A 263 13.83 27.63 9.58
C PHE A 263 13.34 26.62 10.63
N GLN A 264 12.26 26.94 11.34
CA GLN A 264 11.69 26.01 12.34
C GLN A 264 11.28 24.69 11.69
N ILE A 265 10.59 24.71 10.54
CA ILE A 265 10.19 23.53 9.79
C ILE A 265 11.42 22.74 9.30
N GLY A 266 12.45 23.45 8.81
CA GLY A 266 13.70 22.83 8.39
C GLY A 266 14.42 22.10 9.52
N PHE A 267 14.54 22.72 10.69
CA PHE A 267 15.14 22.12 11.88
C PHE A 267 14.32 20.94 12.41
N LEU A 268 12.99 21.01 12.39
CA LEU A 268 12.14 19.88 12.73
C LEU A 268 12.37 18.70 11.78
N GLY A 269 12.55 18.98 10.48
CA GLY A 269 12.90 17.97 9.49
C GLY A 269 14.25 17.30 9.76
N LEU A 270 15.27 18.07 10.13
CA LEU A 270 16.60 17.55 10.49
C LEU A 270 16.54 16.70 11.78
N LEU A 271 15.83 17.15 12.80
CA LEU A 271 15.62 16.39 14.04
C LEU A 271 14.91 15.05 13.78
N ALA A 272 13.86 15.08 12.96
CA ALA A 272 13.14 13.87 12.57
C ALA A 272 14.06 12.89 11.82
N ASP A 273 14.90 13.39 10.91
CA ASP A 273 15.86 12.56 10.15
C ASP A 273 16.92 11.91 11.07
N LEU A 274 17.43 12.65 12.05
CA LEU A 274 18.35 12.11 13.05
C LEU A 274 17.71 10.99 13.89
N ILE A 275 16.43 11.13 14.25
CA ILE A 275 15.68 10.10 14.99
C ILE A 275 15.52 8.84 14.15
N VAL A 276 15.21 8.99 12.86
CA VAL A 276 15.04 7.85 11.95
C VAL A 276 16.36 7.10 11.75
N ARG A 277 17.48 7.82 11.57
CA ARG A 277 18.81 7.20 11.37
C ARG A 277 19.35 6.47 12.59
N LYS A 278 18.83 6.75 13.79
CA LYS A 278 19.22 6.05 15.02
C LYS A 278 18.45 4.75 15.29
N ARG A 279 17.42 4.45 14.49
CA ARG A 279 16.65 3.20 14.56
C ARG A 279 17.27 2.09 13.72
#